data_7ded322f03b1e8fc29db1b82fc2bfb9d
#
_entry.id   7ded322f03b1e8fc29db1b82fc2bfb9d
#
_cell.length_a   1.000
_cell.length_b   1.000
_cell.length_c   1.000
_cell.angle_alpha   90.00
_cell.angle_beta   90.00
_cell.angle_gamma   90.00
#
_symmetry.space_group_name_H-M   'P 1'
#
loop_
_entity.id
_entity.type
_entity.pdbx_description
1 polymer ?
#
loop_
_entity_poly.entity_id
_entity_poly.type
_entity_poly.pdbx_seq_one_letter_code
_entity_poly.pdbx_strand_id
1 'polypeptide(L)'
;MKSKEFMGKDVFALDEKIGEVKEIEIDPEEWKITHLEIQLTKEAANDILGAKISIRNMLAISALEKGVARWTDAGLHIKVSKDQLHIYLRPVV
;
A
#
# COMPACT_ATOMS: atom_id res chain seq x y z
N MET A 1 -7.36 2.68 -15.96
CA MET A 1 -7.02 3.68 -14.94
C MET A 1 -5.65 4.26 -15.23
N LYS A 2 -5.51 5.56 -15.22
CA LYS A 2 -4.24 6.23 -15.48
C LYS A 2 -3.39 6.27 -14.21
N SER A 3 -2.06 6.28 -14.36
CA SER A 3 -1.15 6.23 -13.21
C SER A 3 -1.40 7.33 -12.17
N LYS A 4 -1.69 8.54 -12.60
CA LYS A 4 -1.95 9.66 -11.68
C LYS A 4 -3.25 9.51 -10.89
N GLU A 5 -4.13 8.59 -11.29
CA GLU A 5 -5.34 8.29 -10.52
C GLU A 5 -5.05 7.49 -9.27
N PHE A 6 -3.91 6.80 -9.22
CA PHE A 6 -3.46 6.08 -8.04
C PHE A 6 -2.78 7.01 -7.04
N MET A 7 -2.14 8.07 -7.55
CA MET A 7 -1.32 8.97 -6.73
C MET A 7 -2.17 9.77 -5.75
N GLY A 8 -1.76 9.80 -4.49
CA GLY A 8 -2.48 10.52 -3.46
C GLY A 8 -3.73 9.84 -2.95
N LYS A 9 -4.07 8.67 -3.48
CA LYS A 9 -5.24 7.92 -3.02
C LYS A 9 -4.94 7.26 -1.67
N ASP A 10 -6.00 7.13 -0.86
CA ASP A 10 -5.90 6.49 0.44
C ASP A 10 -5.74 4.98 0.29
N VAL A 11 -5.08 4.37 1.26
CA VAL A 11 -4.93 2.92 1.36
C VAL A 11 -5.61 2.47 2.66
N PHE A 12 -6.48 1.46 2.55
CA PHE A 12 -7.23 0.92 3.69
C PHE A 12 -6.88 -0.56 3.89
N ALA A 13 -6.68 -0.95 5.14
CA ALA A 13 -6.57 -2.34 5.54
C ALA A 13 -7.82 -2.67 6.35
N LEU A 14 -8.71 -3.51 5.81
CA LEU A 14 -10.00 -3.86 6.41
C LEU A 14 -10.80 -2.61 6.84
N ASP A 15 -10.97 -1.63 6.02
CA ASP A 15 -11.71 -0.39 6.29
C ASP A 15 -10.98 0.62 7.18
N GLU A 16 -9.76 0.33 7.63
CA GLU A 16 -8.99 1.30 8.39
C GLU A 16 -7.95 1.95 7.49
N LYS A 17 -7.93 3.28 7.44
CA LYS A 17 -6.95 4.01 6.64
C LYS A 17 -5.55 3.81 7.23
N ILE A 18 -4.62 3.34 6.41
CA ILE A 18 -3.24 3.11 6.84
C ILE A 18 -2.24 4.04 6.15
N GLY A 19 -2.62 4.69 5.07
CA GLY A 19 -1.69 5.56 4.37
C GLY A 19 -2.21 6.08 3.06
N GLU A 20 -1.30 6.62 2.25
CA GLU A 20 -1.59 7.17 0.93
C GLU A 20 -0.56 6.68 -0.08
N VAL A 21 -0.99 6.50 -1.33
CA VAL A 21 -0.10 6.13 -2.43
C VAL A 21 0.75 7.33 -2.82
N LYS A 22 2.07 7.17 -2.80
CA LYS A 22 3.03 8.22 -3.18
C LYS A 22 3.74 7.92 -4.49
N GLU A 23 3.93 6.65 -4.82
CA GLU A 23 4.63 6.25 -6.02
C GLU A 23 4.17 4.87 -6.48
N ILE A 24 4.40 4.57 -7.75
CA ILE A 24 4.03 3.28 -8.35
C ILE A 24 5.28 2.68 -8.98
N GLU A 25 5.52 1.40 -8.71
CA GLU A 25 6.61 0.67 -9.32
C GLU A 25 6.06 -0.32 -10.34
N ILE A 26 6.57 -0.24 -11.56
CA ILE A 26 6.11 -1.05 -12.70
C ILE A 26 7.24 -1.93 -13.19
N ASP A 27 6.92 -3.21 -13.44
CA ASP A 27 7.84 -4.11 -14.13
C ASP A 27 7.81 -3.78 -15.62
N PRO A 28 8.90 -3.29 -16.21
CA PRO A 28 8.92 -2.88 -17.62
C PRO A 28 8.86 -4.05 -18.61
N GLU A 29 9.16 -5.26 -18.18
CA GLU A 29 9.08 -6.43 -19.04
C GLU A 29 7.66 -6.96 -19.15
N GLU A 30 6.93 -6.98 -18.03
CA GLU A 30 5.56 -7.49 -17.99
C GLU A 30 4.51 -6.40 -18.02
N TRP A 31 4.92 -5.14 -17.85
CA TRP A 31 4.03 -3.97 -17.79
C TRP A 31 2.98 -4.09 -16.70
N LYS A 32 3.39 -4.62 -15.54
CA LYS A 32 2.52 -4.76 -14.37
C LYS A 32 2.99 -3.86 -13.25
N ILE A 33 2.04 -3.41 -12.44
CA ILE A 33 2.35 -2.76 -11.17
C ILE A 33 2.78 -3.86 -10.21
N THR A 34 4.00 -3.76 -9.69
CA THR A 34 4.54 -4.74 -8.74
C THR A 34 4.45 -4.25 -7.31
N HIS A 35 4.69 -2.96 -7.11
CA HIS A 35 4.70 -2.36 -5.77
C HIS A 35 4.06 -0.99 -5.81
N LEU A 36 3.52 -0.58 -4.67
CA LEU A 36 3.11 0.79 -4.43
C LEU A 36 3.96 1.32 -3.28
N GLU A 37 4.55 2.49 -3.47
CA GLU A 37 5.21 3.19 -2.38
C GLU A 37 4.14 3.97 -1.64
N ILE A 38 3.92 3.65 -0.38
CA ILE A 38 2.88 4.28 0.43
C ILE A 38 3.49 5.02 1.62
N GLN A 39 2.89 6.15 1.95
CA GLN A 39 3.24 6.90 3.16
C GLN A 39 2.27 6.43 4.24
N LEU A 40 2.77 5.64 5.19
CA LEU A 40 1.95 5.16 6.30
C LEU A 40 1.59 6.31 7.22
N THR A 41 0.38 6.27 7.77
CA THR A 41 0.01 7.20 8.86
C THR A 41 0.89 6.89 10.06
N LYS A 42 1.00 7.85 10.98
CA LYS A 42 1.77 7.65 12.21
C LYS A 42 1.24 6.47 13.02
N GLU A 43 -0.08 6.35 13.11
CA GLU A 43 -0.72 5.24 13.82
C GLU A 43 -0.42 3.90 13.17
N ALA A 44 -0.57 3.81 11.85
CA ALA A 44 -0.30 2.57 11.12
C ALA A 44 1.18 2.20 11.20
N ALA A 45 2.08 3.17 11.08
CA ALA A 45 3.52 2.92 11.19
C ALA A 45 3.87 2.36 12.57
N ASN A 46 3.22 2.87 13.62
CA ASN A 46 3.42 2.36 14.98
C ASN A 46 2.85 0.95 15.13
N ASP A 47 1.62 0.74 14.70
CA ASP A 47 0.91 -0.53 14.86
C ASP A 47 1.52 -1.66 14.04
N ILE A 48 2.01 -1.35 12.86
CA ILE A 48 2.54 -2.38 11.93
C ILE A 48 4.02 -2.60 12.14
N LEU A 49 4.79 -1.52 12.26
CA LEU A 49 6.26 -1.56 12.23
C LEU A 49 6.92 -1.11 13.53
N GLY A 50 6.14 -0.67 14.51
CA GLY A 50 6.68 -0.13 15.75
C GLY A 50 7.37 1.22 15.60
N ALA A 51 7.17 1.91 14.48
CA ALA A 51 7.76 3.21 14.22
C ALA A 51 7.01 4.32 14.95
N LYS A 52 7.73 5.33 15.39
CA LYS A 52 7.13 6.46 16.13
C LYS A 52 6.72 7.63 15.25
N ILE A 53 7.01 7.54 13.96
CA ILE A 53 6.70 8.60 12.99
C ILE A 53 6.08 7.98 11.75
N SER A 54 5.44 8.82 10.93
CA SER A 54 4.97 8.42 9.61
C SER A 54 6.18 8.07 8.74
N ILE A 55 6.15 6.91 8.10
CA ILE A 55 7.25 6.45 7.23
C ILE A 55 6.71 5.94 5.90
N ARG A 56 7.58 5.90 4.91
CA ARG A 56 7.28 5.30 3.61
C ARG A 56 7.70 3.84 3.58
N ASN A 57 6.86 3.04 2.97
CA ASN A 57 7.14 1.63 2.73
C ASN A 57 6.64 1.23 1.35
N MET A 58 7.21 0.15 0.84
CA MET A 58 6.76 -0.42 -0.44
C MET A 58 5.81 -1.56 -0.15
N LEU A 59 4.60 -1.47 -0.70
CA LEU A 59 3.60 -2.52 -0.59
C LEU A 59 3.69 -3.41 -1.82
N ALA A 60 3.96 -4.69 -1.61
CA ALA A 60 4.10 -5.68 -2.69
C ALA A 60 2.72 -6.10 -3.18
N ILE A 61 2.18 -5.36 -4.15
CA ILE A 61 0.87 -5.64 -4.74
C ILE A 61 0.88 -7.02 -5.43
N SER A 62 1.99 -7.35 -6.10
CA SER A 62 2.11 -8.62 -6.82
C SER A 62 2.10 -9.83 -5.89
N ALA A 63 2.39 -9.65 -4.60
CA ALA A 63 2.35 -10.74 -3.62
C ALA A 63 0.94 -10.98 -3.06
N LEU A 64 0.01 -10.06 -3.29
CA LEU A 64 -1.36 -10.20 -2.82
C LEU A 64 -2.13 -11.12 -3.76
N GLU A 65 -2.96 -11.99 -3.19
CA GLU A 65 -3.81 -12.85 -3.99
C GLU A 65 -4.88 -12.05 -4.72
N LYS A 66 -5.35 -12.59 -5.83
CA LYS A 66 -6.40 -11.96 -6.61
C LYS A 66 -7.65 -11.77 -5.77
N GLY A 67 -8.19 -10.56 -5.77
CA GLY A 67 -9.39 -10.22 -5.01
C GLY A 67 -9.12 -9.73 -3.59
N VAL A 68 -7.87 -9.82 -3.11
CA VAL A 68 -7.50 -9.29 -1.79
C VAL A 68 -7.38 -7.77 -1.83
N ALA A 69 -6.92 -7.22 -2.94
CA ALA A 69 -6.80 -5.78 -3.13
C ALA A 69 -7.80 -5.29 -4.17
N ARG A 70 -8.48 -4.18 -3.90
CA ARG A 70 -9.49 -3.63 -4.79
C ARG A 70 -9.43 -2.10 -4.79
N TRP A 71 -9.48 -1.51 -5.98
CA TRP A 71 -9.55 -0.06 -6.14
C TRP A 71 -11.00 0.42 -6.19
N THR A 72 -11.29 1.50 -5.46
CA THR A 72 -12.55 2.22 -5.49
C THR A 72 -12.28 3.70 -5.61
N ASP A 73 -13.32 4.51 -5.71
CA ASP A 73 -13.17 5.97 -5.72
C ASP A 73 -12.53 6.50 -4.44
N ALA A 74 -12.70 5.79 -3.33
CA ALA A 74 -12.09 6.17 -2.05
C ALA A 74 -10.61 5.82 -1.97
N GLY A 75 -10.15 4.85 -2.75
CA GLY A 75 -8.75 4.43 -2.77
C GLY A 75 -8.58 2.92 -2.88
N LEU A 76 -7.46 2.43 -2.38
CA LEU A 76 -7.14 1.02 -2.39
C LEU A 76 -7.61 0.34 -1.10
N HIS A 77 -8.41 -0.69 -1.25
CA HIS A 77 -8.90 -1.50 -0.13
C HIS A 77 -8.22 -2.86 -0.14
N ILE A 78 -7.58 -3.22 0.96
CA ILE A 78 -6.88 -4.49 1.13
C ILE A 78 -7.59 -5.30 2.19
N LYS A 79 -7.95 -6.55 1.87
CA LYS A 79 -8.64 -7.45 2.79
C LYS A 79 -7.67 -8.21 3.69
N VAL A 80 -6.71 -7.48 4.25
CA VAL A 80 -5.71 -8.01 5.17
C VAL A 80 -5.66 -7.08 6.37
N SER A 81 -5.60 -7.65 7.57
CA SER A 81 -5.51 -6.83 8.78
C SER A 81 -4.15 -6.13 8.88
N LYS A 82 -4.09 -5.04 9.64
CA LYS A 82 -2.83 -4.34 9.91
C LYS A 82 -1.77 -5.29 10.45
N ASP A 83 -2.17 -6.19 11.35
CA ASP A 83 -1.24 -7.11 12.00
C ASP A 83 -0.56 -8.05 11.01
N GLN A 84 -1.22 -8.36 9.90
CA GLN A 84 -0.70 -9.25 8.87
C GLN A 84 -0.04 -8.51 7.72
N LEU A 85 -0.31 -7.23 7.60
CA LEU A 85 0.14 -6.44 6.45
C LEU A 85 1.67 -6.31 6.38
N HIS A 86 2.36 -6.41 7.52
CA HIS A 86 3.81 -6.25 7.59
C HIS A 86 4.57 -7.21 6.67
N ILE A 87 3.99 -8.37 6.36
CA ILE A 87 4.65 -9.35 5.47
C ILE A 87 4.72 -8.87 4.02
N TYR A 88 3.88 -7.91 3.65
CA TYR A 88 3.84 -7.34 2.29
C TYR A 88 4.58 -6.01 2.19
N LEU A 89 5.07 -5.49 3.30
CA LEU A 89 5.77 -4.21 3.33
C LEU A 89 7.28 -4.39 3.32
N ARG A 90 7.96 -3.49 2.62
CA ARG A 90 9.42 -3.45 2.54
C ARG A 90 9.90 -2.01 2.71
N PRO A 91 11.05 -1.78 3.35
CA PRO A 91 11.61 -0.44 3.41
C PRO A 91 11.86 0.12 2.02
N VAL A 92 11.68 1.41 1.87
CA VAL A 92 12.08 2.12 0.65
C VAL A 92 13.60 2.32 0.72
N VAL A 93 14.27 1.89 -0.31
CA VAL A 93 15.74 1.95 -0.38
C VAL A 93 16.21 3.12 -1.22
#